data_335cb73015ab466b35d15f9b5c692f04
#
_entry.id   335cb73015ab466b35d15f9b5c692f04
#
_cell.length_a   1.000
_cell.length_b   1.000
_cell.length_c   1.000
_cell.angle_alpha   90.00
_cell.angle_beta   90.00
_cell.angle_gamma   90.00
#
_symmetry.space_group_name_H-M   'P 1'
#
loop_
_entity.id
_entity.type
_entity.pdbx_description
1 polymer ?
#
loop_
_entity_poly.entity_id
_entity_poly.type
_entity_poly.pdbx_seq_one_letter_code
_entity_poly.pdbx_strand_id
1 'polypeptide(L)'
;IKRGSIRFRRAGSGPPLLMLHGNPQTHAMWHKVAPAVLDKFTVICPDIPGYGKSFKPIPSENHKEYSKVSMAKYLIEFMELLGFASFYIIAHDRGARIAHRLALDFPDKVLKMILLDIIPTIEHFERTNMDFAMGYYHWFWLAQRNPIPESVINKAPEEWFFAHTSREKKKKDFFSKKALNDYIECVKNPETINAICEDYRAAASIDLIDDKNLFL
;
A
#
# COMPACT_ATOMS: atom_id res chain seq x y z
N ILE A 1 6.15 13.25 -9.42
CA ILE A 1 7.21 12.39 -9.92
C ILE A 1 7.13 12.28 -11.46
N LYS A 2 8.17 11.76 -12.12
CA LYS A 2 8.20 11.67 -13.59
C LYS A 2 7.01 10.92 -14.22
N ARG A 3 6.46 9.93 -13.50
CA ARG A 3 5.40 9.06 -14.01
C ARG A 3 3.98 9.52 -13.68
N GLY A 4 3.81 10.50 -12.81
CA GLY A 4 2.49 11.01 -12.45
C GLY A 4 2.48 11.78 -11.14
N SER A 5 1.29 12.15 -10.68
CA SER A 5 1.10 12.88 -9.43
C SER A 5 0.88 11.94 -8.24
N ILE A 6 1.42 12.31 -7.09
CA ILE A 6 1.14 11.64 -5.81
C ILE A 6 0.34 12.58 -4.94
N ARG A 7 -0.87 12.16 -4.53
CA ARG A 7 -1.63 12.87 -3.50
C ARG A 7 -1.02 12.60 -2.14
N PHE A 8 -0.77 13.64 -1.37
CA PHE A 8 -0.24 13.48 -0.01
C PHE A 8 -0.67 14.57 0.94
N ARG A 9 -0.45 14.35 2.24
CA ARG A 9 -0.53 15.37 3.29
C ARG A 9 0.85 15.54 3.90
N ARG A 10 1.19 16.79 4.20
CA ARG A 10 2.44 17.15 4.91
C ARG A 10 2.10 18.13 6.02
N ALA A 11 2.67 17.89 7.22
CA ALA A 11 2.55 18.79 8.37
C ALA A 11 3.70 18.53 9.37
N GLY A 12 3.84 19.43 10.34
CA GLY A 12 4.86 19.34 11.37
C GLY A 12 6.22 19.88 10.95
N SER A 13 7.18 19.76 11.85
CA SER A 13 8.57 20.22 11.66
C SER A 13 9.53 19.22 12.30
N GLY A 14 10.76 19.12 11.75
CA GLY A 14 11.77 18.17 12.19
C GLY A 14 12.14 17.15 11.13
N PRO A 15 12.80 16.03 11.50
CA PRO A 15 13.19 14.98 10.55
C PRO A 15 11.99 14.42 9.78
N PRO A 16 12.16 14.03 8.49
CA PRO A 16 11.06 13.52 7.68
C PRO A 16 10.61 12.14 8.15
N LEU A 17 9.29 11.96 8.27
CA LEU A 17 8.62 10.70 8.58
C LEU A 17 7.62 10.36 7.48
N LEU A 18 7.91 9.33 6.71
CA LEU A 18 7.04 8.79 5.68
C LEU A 18 6.06 7.79 6.31
N MET A 19 4.74 8.01 6.15
CA MET A 19 3.71 7.13 6.69
C MET A 19 2.91 6.50 5.55
N LEU A 20 3.08 5.17 5.35
CA LEU A 20 2.49 4.41 4.25
C LEU A 20 1.29 3.61 4.71
N HIS A 21 0.15 3.79 4.04
CA HIS A 21 -1.09 3.08 4.31
C HIS A 21 -1.12 1.68 3.67
N GLY A 22 -2.18 0.92 3.92
CA GLY A 22 -2.46 -0.38 3.32
C GLY A 22 -3.69 -0.42 2.41
N ASN A 23 -4.03 -1.63 1.96
CA ASN A 23 -5.20 -1.91 1.14
C ASN A 23 -6.47 -2.04 2.01
N PRO A 24 -7.61 -1.53 1.59
CA PRO A 24 -7.91 -0.64 0.45
C PRO A 24 -8.03 0.84 0.88
N GLN A 25 -7.16 1.27 1.75
CA GLN A 25 -7.20 2.58 2.39
C GLN A 25 -6.44 3.66 1.58
N THR A 26 -6.28 4.83 2.19
CA THR A 26 -5.54 5.99 1.66
C THR A 26 -4.72 6.64 2.79
N HIS A 27 -3.99 7.71 2.50
CA HIS A 27 -3.31 8.51 3.51
C HIS A 27 -4.20 8.87 4.73
N ALA A 28 -5.53 8.90 4.53
CA ALA A 28 -6.47 9.26 5.58
C ALA A 28 -6.46 8.29 6.78
N MET A 29 -5.91 7.06 6.66
CA MET A 29 -5.79 6.15 7.80
C MET A 29 -4.97 6.74 8.94
N TRP A 30 -4.04 7.61 8.64
CA TRP A 30 -3.13 8.21 9.61
C TRP A 30 -3.70 9.40 10.39
N HIS A 31 -4.97 9.78 10.14
CA HIS A 31 -5.60 10.99 10.69
C HIS A 31 -5.60 11.08 12.22
N LYS A 32 -5.53 9.95 12.94
CA LYS A 32 -5.44 9.92 14.41
C LYS A 32 -4.01 9.80 14.92
N VAL A 33 -3.09 9.22 14.13
CA VAL A 33 -1.71 8.96 14.54
C VAL A 33 -0.78 10.11 14.16
N ALA A 34 -0.88 10.61 12.92
CA ALA A 34 -0.03 11.69 12.44
C ALA A 34 -0.02 12.93 13.35
N PRO A 35 -1.17 13.44 13.86
CA PRO A 35 -1.17 14.59 14.75
C PRO A 35 -0.33 14.44 16.03
N ALA A 36 -0.19 13.21 16.54
CA ALA A 36 0.53 12.94 17.78
C ALA A 36 2.06 13.04 17.66
N VAL A 37 2.60 13.20 16.44
CA VAL A 37 4.05 13.23 16.20
C VAL A 37 4.52 14.47 15.44
N LEU A 38 3.63 15.44 15.18
CA LEU A 38 3.93 16.66 14.42
C LEU A 38 4.91 17.61 15.12
N ASP A 39 5.02 17.52 16.43
CA ASP A 39 5.98 18.28 17.23
C ASP A 39 7.43 17.77 17.09
N LYS A 40 7.59 16.54 16.59
CA LYS A 40 8.88 15.84 16.47
C LYS A 40 9.29 15.56 15.04
N PHE A 41 8.36 15.52 14.09
CA PHE A 41 8.61 15.11 12.72
C PHE A 41 7.91 16.00 11.70
N THR A 42 8.56 16.15 10.56
CA THR A 42 7.86 16.53 9.32
C THR A 42 7.18 15.26 8.77
N VAL A 43 5.88 15.12 9.02
CA VAL A 43 5.10 13.95 8.63
C VAL A 43 4.64 14.07 7.18
N ILE A 44 4.86 13.02 6.38
CA ILE A 44 4.45 12.89 4.98
C ILE A 44 3.59 11.64 4.83
N CYS A 45 2.30 11.81 4.52
CA CYS A 45 1.36 10.71 4.31
C CYS A 45 0.90 10.73 2.86
N PRO A 46 1.51 9.98 1.94
CA PRO A 46 1.05 9.85 0.56
C PRO A 46 -0.08 8.82 0.44
N ASP A 47 -0.90 8.94 -0.59
CA ASP A 47 -1.53 7.77 -1.19
C ASP A 47 -0.46 7.02 -1.98
N ILE A 48 -0.32 5.74 -1.72
CA ILE A 48 0.64 4.89 -2.43
C ILE A 48 0.29 4.89 -3.93
N PRO A 49 1.27 4.94 -4.87
CA PRO A 49 0.98 4.77 -6.29
C PRO A 49 0.10 3.53 -6.54
N GLY A 50 -0.92 3.67 -7.38
CA GLY A 50 -1.97 2.66 -7.56
C GLY A 50 -3.17 2.81 -6.63
N TYR A 51 -3.03 3.50 -5.51
CA TYR A 51 -4.08 3.69 -4.50
C TYR A 51 -4.58 5.14 -4.44
N GLY A 52 -5.72 5.31 -3.80
CA GLY A 52 -6.27 6.63 -3.53
C GLY A 52 -6.40 7.48 -4.80
N LYS A 53 -5.98 8.75 -4.70
CA LYS A 53 -5.94 9.69 -5.83
C LYS A 53 -4.53 9.89 -6.41
N SER A 54 -3.57 9.05 -6.01
CA SER A 54 -2.26 8.99 -6.67
C SER A 54 -2.37 8.33 -8.04
N PHE A 55 -1.37 8.58 -8.91
CA PHE A 55 -1.32 8.00 -10.24
C PHE A 55 -1.37 6.46 -10.20
N LYS A 56 -1.92 5.89 -11.25
CA LYS A 56 -2.01 4.46 -11.43
C LYS A 56 -1.15 4.05 -12.61
N PRO A 57 -0.04 3.34 -12.36
CA PRO A 57 0.82 2.87 -13.46
C PRO A 57 0.02 2.02 -14.45
N ILE A 58 0.32 2.16 -15.74
CA ILE A 58 -0.21 1.24 -16.76
C ILE A 58 0.53 -0.09 -16.57
N PRO A 59 -0.19 -1.19 -16.30
CA PRO A 59 0.45 -2.47 -16.03
C PRO A 59 1.05 -3.10 -17.29
N SER A 60 2.20 -3.74 -17.14
CA SER A 60 2.75 -4.67 -18.11
C SER A 60 2.31 -6.10 -17.81
N GLU A 61 2.52 -7.04 -18.75
CA GLU A 61 2.15 -8.44 -18.59
C GLU A 61 2.75 -9.12 -17.34
N ASN A 62 3.95 -8.69 -16.94
CA ASN A 62 4.64 -9.21 -15.76
C ASN A 62 4.39 -8.40 -14.47
N HIS A 63 3.43 -7.47 -14.49
CA HIS A 63 3.02 -6.64 -13.34
C HIS A 63 4.14 -5.77 -12.73
N LYS A 64 5.26 -5.56 -13.44
CA LYS A 64 6.48 -4.92 -12.94
C LYS A 64 6.22 -3.54 -12.32
N GLU A 65 5.30 -2.75 -12.89
CA GLU A 65 4.99 -1.40 -12.44
C GLU A 65 4.38 -1.37 -11.04
N TYR A 66 3.82 -2.49 -10.59
CA TYR A 66 3.21 -2.70 -9.28
C TYR A 66 4.09 -3.53 -8.34
N SER A 67 5.29 -3.95 -8.77
CA SER A 67 6.24 -4.63 -7.90
C SER A 67 6.70 -3.73 -6.76
N LYS A 68 7.07 -4.32 -5.63
CA LYS A 68 7.57 -3.55 -4.47
C LYS A 68 8.86 -2.82 -4.81
N VAL A 69 9.68 -3.36 -5.73
CA VAL A 69 10.85 -2.67 -6.30
C VAL A 69 10.46 -1.38 -7.01
N SER A 70 9.44 -1.42 -7.88
CA SER A 70 8.97 -0.23 -8.61
C SER A 70 8.31 0.77 -7.67
N MET A 71 7.46 0.30 -6.74
CA MET A 71 6.81 1.14 -5.75
C MET A 71 7.81 1.85 -4.83
N ALA A 72 8.87 1.15 -4.40
CA ALA A 72 9.96 1.74 -3.62
C ALA A 72 10.64 2.87 -4.41
N LYS A 73 10.96 2.65 -5.69
CA LYS A 73 11.57 3.68 -6.55
C LYS A 73 10.67 4.91 -6.73
N TYR A 74 9.35 4.73 -6.88
CA TYR A 74 8.43 5.87 -6.95
C TYR A 74 8.43 6.69 -5.65
N LEU A 75 8.50 6.04 -4.50
CA LEU A 75 8.54 6.72 -3.21
C LEU A 75 9.90 7.39 -2.94
N ILE A 76 11.01 6.82 -3.38
CA ILE A 76 12.33 7.47 -3.32
C ILE A 76 12.30 8.75 -4.16
N GLU A 77 11.89 8.68 -5.43
CA GLU A 77 11.77 9.87 -6.29
C GLU A 77 10.87 10.93 -5.66
N PHE A 78 9.74 10.52 -5.07
CA PHE A 78 8.82 11.42 -4.39
C PHE A 78 9.47 12.12 -3.20
N MET A 79 10.17 11.40 -2.32
CA MET A 79 10.83 11.98 -1.16
C MET A 79 12.00 12.89 -1.55
N GLU A 80 12.75 12.54 -2.59
CA GLU A 80 13.83 13.39 -3.14
C GLU A 80 13.28 14.69 -3.73
N LEU A 81 12.15 14.67 -4.44
CA LEU A 81 11.47 15.87 -4.93
C LEU A 81 10.96 16.79 -3.81
N LEU A 82 10.68 16.22 -2.64
CA LEU A 82 10.34 17.00 -1.44
C LEU A 82 11.57 17.54 -0.68
N GLY A 83 12.80 17.22 -1.16
CA GLY A 83 14.05 17.66 -0.57
C GLY A 83 14.59 16.75 0.56
N PHE A 84 14.10 15.50 0.68
CA PHE A 84 14.48 14.58 1.73
C PHE A 84 15.41 13.48 1.19
N ALA A 85 16.68 13.50 1.58
CA ALA A 85 17.68 12.50 1.19
C ALA A 85 17.55 11.19 1.96
N SER A 86 17.11 11.24 3.22
CA SER A 86 16.86 10.09 4.09
C SER A 86 15.69 10.38 5.02
N PHE A 87 15.00 9.36 5.52
CA PHE A 87 13.76 9.53 6.29
C PHE A 87 13.46 8.33 7.19
N TYR A 88 12.60 8.57 8.18
CA TYR A 88 11.97 7.54 9.00
C TYR A 88 10.73 7.02 8.28
N ILE A 89 10.34 5.75 8.57
CA ILE A 89 9.14 5.14 7.98
C ILE A 89 8.26 4.53 9.07
N ILE A 90 6.95 4.78 8.99
CA ILE A 90 5.91 3.97 9.64
C ILE A 90 4.99 3.46 8.52
N ALA A 91 4.79 2.16 8.45
CA ALA A 91 4.03 1.58 7.35
C ALA A 91 3.16 0.40 7.81
N HIS A 92 2.02 0.25 7.17
CA HIS A 92 1.03 -0.78 7.46
C HIS A 92 0.69 -1.57 6.19
N ASP A 93 0.45 -2.88 6.32
CA ASP A 93 -0.03 -3.79 5.28
C ASP A 93 0.74 -3.65 3.95
N ARG A 94 0.10 -3.28 2.83
CA ARG A 94 0.74 -3.12 1.52
C ARG A 94 1.88 -2.09 1.55
N GLY A 95 1.67 -1.00 2.30
CA GLY A 95 2.70 0.02 2.52
C GLY A 95 3.91 -0.52 3.30
N ALA A 96 3.68 -1.41 4.27
CA ALA A 96 4.76 -2.01 5.04
C ALA A 96 5.61 -2.97 4.20
N ARG A 97 5.03 -3.64 3.21
CA ARG A 97 5.77 -4.47 2.25
C ARG A 97 6.63 -3.63 1.31
N ILE A 98 6.14 -2.46 0.90
CA ILE A 98 6.94 -1.49 0.14
C ILE A 98 8.08 -0.95 1.01
N ALA A 99 7.80 -0.60 2.28
CA ALA A 99 8.82 -0.12 3.21
C ALA A 99 9.92 -1.15 3.48
N HIS A 100 9.56 -2.43 3.61
CA HIS A 100 10.50 -3.53 3.73
C HIS A 100 11.44 -3.60 2.51
N ARG A 101 10.86 -3.61 1.30
CA ARG A 101 11.65 -3.61 0.06
C ARG A 101 12.50 -2.36 -0.09
N LEU A 102 11.97 -1.20 0.28
CA LEU A 102 12.69 0.07 0.23
C LEU A 102 13.92 0.05 1.13
N ALA A 103 13.83 -0.53 2.32
CA ALA A 103 14.97 -0.66 3.23
C ALA A 103 16.04 -1.63 2.70
N LEU A 104 15.65 -2.66 1.96
CA LEU A 104 16.60 -3.59 1.32
C LEU A 104 17.31 -2.97 0.13
N ASP A 105 16.58 -2.28 -0.76
CA ASP A 105 17.13 -1.71 -1.99
C ASP A 105 17.84 -0.37 -1.77
N PHE A 106 17.45 0.40 -0.73
CA PHE A 106 17.94 1.74 -0.45
C PHE A 106 18.24 1.93 1.05
N PRO A 107 19.16 1.11 1.63
CA PRO A 107 19.43 1.13 3.07
C PRO A 107 19.89 2.52 3.57
N ASP A 108 20.63 3.27 2.77
CA ASP A 108 21.12 4.61 3.12
C ASP A 108 20.00 5.67 3.18
N LYS A 109 18.82 5.39 2.64
CA LYS A 109 17.66 6.28 2.65
C LYS A 109 16.77 6.08 3.88
N VAL A 110 16.84 4.92 4.53
CA VAL A 110 15.96 4.54 5.64
C VAL A 110 16.69 4.65 6.98
N LEU A 111 16.37 5.68 7.76
CA LEU A 111 16.98 5.91 9.07
C LEU A 111 16.53 4.86 10.09
N LYS A 112 15.22 4.67 10.22
CA LYS A 112 14.55 3.60 11.00
C LYS A 112 13.18 3.36 10.43
N MET A 113 12.63 2.16 10.65
CA MET A 113 11.27 1.84 10.22
C MET A 113 10.48 1.08 11.28
N ILE A 114 9.16 1.27 11.24
CA ILE A 114 8.16 0.49 11.99
C ILE A 114 7.23 -0.13 10.97
N LEU A 115 7.14 -1.46 10.96
CA LEU A 115 6.24 -2.23 10.12
C LEU A 115 5.10 -2.77 10.97
N LEU A 116 3.87 -2.46 10.57
CA LEU A 116 2.65 -2.84 11.29
C LEU A 116 1.92 -3.94 10.55
N ASP A 117 1.64 -5.02 11.29
CA ASP A 117 0.74 -6.11 10.93
C ASP A 117 1.10 -6.82 9.61
N ILE A 118 2.39 -7.12 9.39
CA ILE A 118 2.87 -7.90 8.24
C ILE A 118 4.01 -8.85 8.63
N ILE A 119 4.17 -9.89 7.78
CA ILE A 119 5.42 -10.63 7.58
C ILE A 119 5.89 -10.38 6.14
N PRO A 120 7.18 -10.58 5.79
CA PRO A 120 7.66 -10.42 4.42
C PRO A 120 6.85 -11.22 3.38
N THR A 121 6.84 -10.75 2.13
CA THR A 121 5.97 -11.34 1.09
C THR A 121 6.32 -12.78 0.78
N ILE A 122 7.61 -13.11 0.72
CA ILE A 122 8.06 -14.47 0.44
C ILE A 122 7.63 -15.43 1.55
N GLU A 123 7.84 -15.10 2.82
CA GLU A 123 7.42 -15.95 3.95
C GLU A 123 5.91 -16.10 4.03
N HIS A 124 5.15 -15.05 3.61
CA HIS A 124 3.70 -15.12 3.52
C HIS A 124 3.25 -16.26 2.59
N PHE A 125 3.83 -16.37 1.40
CA PHE A 125 3.50 -17.43 0.44
C PHE A 125 4.08 -18.79 0.84
N GLU A 126 5.31 -18.86 1.33
CA GLU A 126 5.97 -20.11 1.71
C GLU A 126 5.31 -20.80 2.91
N ARG A 127 4.68 -20.04 3.81
CA ARG A 127 3.94 -20.56 4.98
C ARG A 127 2.47 -20.79 4.72
N THR A 128 2.01 -20.67 3.48
CA THR A 128 0.61 -20.88 3.13
C THR A 128 0.19 -22.33 3.36
N ASN A 129 -0.87 -22.50 4.13
CA ASN A 129 -1.61 -23.73 4.31
C ASN A 129 -3.12 -23.48 4.19
N MET A 130 -3.97 -24.46 4.41
CA MET A 130 -5.41 -24.32 4.27
C MET A 130 -5.99 -23.22 5.18
N ASP A 131 -5.62 -23.22 6.45
CA ASP A 131 -6.13 -22.24 7.42
C ASP A 131 -5.71 -20.82 7.05
N PHE A 132 -4.46 -20.66 6.63
CA PHE A 132 -3.94 -19.39 6.15
C PHE A 132 -4.67 -18.94 4.88
N ALA A 133 -4.82 -19.82 3.89
CA ALA A 133 -5.51 -19.51 2.65
C ALA A 133 -6.98 -19.12 2.88
N MET A 134 -7.67 -19.78 3.80
CA MET A 134 -9.04 -19.43 4.17
C MET A 134 -9.13 -18.09 4.91
N GLY A 135 -8.18 -17.78 5.79
CA GLY A 135 -8.11 -16.52 6.53
C GLY A 135 -7.70 -15.32 5.65
N TYR A 136 -6.80 -15.56 4.69
CA TYR A 136 -6.24 -14.56 3.78
C TYR A 136 -6.64 -14.81 2.32
N TYR A 137 -7.85 -15.36 2.07
CA TYR A 137 -8.36 -15.72 0.75
C TYR A 137 -8.22 -14.59 -0.29
N HIS A 138 -8.30 -13.34 0.14
CA HIS A 138 -8.21 -12.18 -0.74
C HIS A 138 -6.85 -12.06 -1.44
N TRP A 139 -5.77 -12.58 -0.88
CA TRP A 139 -4.46 -12.61 -1.53
C TRP A 139 -4.50 -13.44 -2.80
N PHE A 140 -5.17 -14.59 -2.74
CA PHE A 140 -5.31 -15.52 -3.86
C PHE A 140 -6.37 -15.06 -4.85
N TRP A 141 -7.45 -14.46 -4.36
CA TRP A 141 -8.55 -14.00 -5.19
C TRP A 141 -8.19 -12.71 -5.96
N LEU A 142 -7.62 -11.70 -5.31
CA LEU A 142 -7.22 -10.45 -5.97
C LEU A 142 -6.06 -10.66 -6.97
N ALA A 143 -5.25 -11.71 -6.79
CA ALA A 143 -4.20 -12.10 -7.73
C ALA A 143 -4.71 -12.88 -8.95
N GLN A 144 -6.01 -13.19 -9.04
CA GLN A 144 -6.54 -13.87 -10.22
C GLN A 144 -6.44 -12.99 -11.47
N ARG A 145 -6.38 -13.64 -12.65
CA ARG A 145 -6.25 -12.96 -13.94
C ARG A 145 -7.37 -11.91 -14.16
N ASN A 146 -7.00 -10.81 -14.78
CA ASN A 146 -7.95 -9.78 -15.22
C ASN A 146 -8.93 -10.41 -16.26
N PRO A 147 -10.26 -10.11 -16.20
CA PRO A 147 -10.91 -9.17 -15.29
C PRO A 147 -11.67 -9.84 -14.14
N ILE A 148 -11.26 -11.00 -13.66
CA ILE A 148 -12.05 -11.80 -12.70
C ILE A 148 -12.40 -11.01 -11.43
N PRO A 149 -11.45 -10.56 -10.58
CA PRO A 149 -11.79 -9.81 -9.37
C PRO A 149 -12.37 -8.43 -9.69
N GLU A 150 -11.84 -7.74 -10.68
CA GLU A 150 -12.28 -6.40 -11.06
C GLU A 150 -13.76 -6.38 -11.47
N SER A 151 -14.19 -7.35 -12.27
CA SER A 151 -15.57 -7.42 -12.75
C SER A 151 -16.59 -7.65 -11.63
N VAL A 152 -16.19 -8.32 -10.56
CA VAL A 152 -17.02 -8.55 -9.38
C VAL A 152 -17.03 -7.32 -8.47
N ILE A 153 -15.84 -6.78 -8.14
CA ILE A 153 -15.71 -5.64 -7.25
C ILE A 153 -16.40 -4.39 -7.81
N ASN A 154 -16.24 -4.12 -9.11
CA ASN A 154 -16.82 -2.93 -9.74
C ASN A 154 -18.36 -2.93 -9.79
N LYS A 155 -19.01 -4.08 -9.56
CA LYS A 155 -20.47 -4.13 -9.40
C LYS A 155 -20.96 -3.63 -8.05
N ALA A 156 -20.15 -3.80 -7.00
CA ALA A 156 -20.48 -3.44 -5.63
C ALA A 156 -19.22 -3.05 -4.82
N PRO A 157 -18.51 -1.97 -5.20
CA PRO A 157 -17.21 -1.63 -4.62
C PRO A 157 -17.31 -1.23 -3.13
N GLU A 158 -18.41 -0.63 -2.71
CA GLU A 158 -18.64 -0.25 -1.33
C GLU A 158 -18.90 -1.48 -0.45
N GLU A 159 -19.72 -2.41 -0.90
CA GLU A 159 -19.98 -3.69 -0.24
C GLU A 159 -18.69 -4.51 -0.12
N TRP A 160 -17.90 -4.56 -1.19
CA TRP A 160 -16.60 -5.21 -1.17
C TRP A 160 -15.67 -4.56 -0.14
N PHE A 161 -15.59 -3.23 -0.09
CA PHE A 161 -14.77 -2.52 0.88
C PHE A 161 -15.12 -2.93 2.30
N PHE A 162 -16.41 -2.96 2.66
CA PHE A 162 -16.86 -3.37 4.00
C PHE A 162 -16.62 -4.85 4.26
N ALA A 163 -16.85 -5.73 3.30
CA ALA A 163 -16.58 -7.15 3.44
C ALA A 163 -15.08 -7.43 3.64
N HIS A 164 -14.23 -6.65 2.96
CA HIS A 164 -12.78 -6.78 3.03
C HIS A 164 -12.20 -6.23 4.34
N THR A 165 -12.69 -5.09 4.84
CA THR A 165 -12.10 -4.37 5.99
C THR A 165 -12.76 -4.68 7.31
N SER A 166 -14.05 -5.04 7.33
CA SER A 166 -14.78 -5.38 8.55
C SER A 166 -15.29 -6.81 8.47
N ARG A 167 -14.51 -7.75 8.97
CA ARG A 167 -14.90 -9.17 9.10
C ARG A 167 -16.19 -9.37 9.93
N GLU A 168 -16.66 -8.33 10.62
CA GLU A 168 -17.91 -8.30 11.37
C GLU A 168 -18.81 -7.16 10.85
N LYS A 169 -19.99 -7.48 10.34
CA LYS A 169 -21.01 -6.54 9.83
C LYS A 169 -21.41 -5.41 10.82
N LYS A 170 -21.06 -5.51 12.08
CA LYS A 170 -21.49 -4.58 13.16
C LYS A 170 -20.54 -3.40 13.41
N LYS A 171 -19.36 -3.31 12.78
CA LYS A 171 -18.35 -2.28 13.10
C LYS A 171 -18.23 -1.16 12.05
N LYS A 172 -19.35 -0.70 11.47
CA LYS A 172 -19.35 0.50 10.59
C LYS A 172 -18.84 1.76 11.30
N ASP A 173 -18.98 1.84 12.63
CA ASP A 173 -18.57 2.99 13.45
C ASP A 173 -17.06 3.03 13.77
N PHE A 174 -16.30 2.03 13.34
CA PHE A 174 -14.85 1.98 13.55
C PHE A 174 -14.10 3.09 12.80
N PHE A 175 -14.52 3.39 11.59
CA PHE A 175 -13.90 4.42 10.77
C PHE A 175 -14.46 5.81 11.10
N SER A 176 -13.60 6.83 11.11
CA SER A 176 -14.10 8.20 11.09
C SER A 176 -14.84 8.45 9.78
N LYS A 177 -15.97 9.18 9.83
CA LYS A 177 -16.80 9.48 8.64
C LYS A 177 -16.00 10.09 7.50
N LYS A 178 -15.04 10.99 7.82
CA LYS A 178 -14.21 11.65 6.82
C LYS A 178 -13.23 10.68 6.14
N ALA A 179 -12.57 9.81 6.90
CA ALA A 179 -11.66 8.81 6.35
C ALA A 179 -12.42 7.78 5.51
N LEU A 180 -13.55 7.29 6.01
CA LEU A 180 -14.40 6.33 5.30
C LEU A 180 -14.87 6.88 3.95
N ASN A 181 -15.33 8.13 3.91
CA ASN A 181 -15.76 8.75 2.66
C ASN A 181 -14.61 8.82 1.62
N ASP A 182 -13.38 9.15 2.06
CA ASP A 182 -12.22 9.16 1.18
C ASP A 182 -11.89 7.77 0.64
N TYR A 183 -11.97 6.73 1.47
CA TYR A 183 -11.75 5.33 1.05
C TYR A 183 -12.80 4.89 0.02
N ILE A 184 -14.07 5.10 0.33
CA ILE A 184 -15.19 4.70 -0.54
C ILE A 184 -15.13 5.44 -1.89
N GLU A 185 -14.86 6.74 -1.89
CA GLU A 185 -14.68 7.51 -3.12
C GLU A 185 -13.58 6.91 -4.00
N CYS A 186 -12.47 6.49 -3.39
CA CYS A 186 -11.34 5.92 -4.12
C CYS A 186 -11.63 4.53 -4.69
N VAL A 187 -12.27 3.63 -3.93
CA VAL A 187 -12.57 2.27 -4.41
C VAL A 187 -13.72 2.24 -5.43
N LYS A 188 -14.55 3.29 -5.52
CA LYS A 188 -15.53 3.46 -6.59
C LYS A 188 -14.91 3.76 -7.97
N ASN A 189 -13.63 4.12 -8.01
CA ASN A 189 -12.91 4.28 -9.27
C ASN A 189 -12.40 2.92 -9.78
N PRO A 190 -12.85 2.44 -10.97
CA PRO A 190 -12.41 1.16 -11.54
C PRO A 190 -10.90 1.06 -11.76
N GLU A 191 -10.22 2.18 -12.04
CA GLU A 191 -8.75 2.18 -12.17
C GLU A 191 -8.07 1.87 -10.83
N THR A 192 -8.66 2.30 -9.69
CA THR A 192 -8.15 1.95 -8.36
C THR A 192 -8.30 0.46 -8.10
N ILE A 193 -9.44 -0.14 -8.47
CA ILE A 193 -9.66 -1.57 -8.30
C ILE A 193 -8.70 -2.37 -9.18
N ASN A 194 -8.50 -1.97 -10.44
CA ASN A 194 -7.50 -2.61 -11.30
C ASN A 194 -6.08 -2.52 -10.69
N ALA A 195 -5.69 -1.34 -10.19
CA ALA A 195 -4.38 -1.13 -9.57
C ALA A 195 -4.20 -1.98 -8.30
N ILE A 196 -5.24 -2.13 -7.47
CA ILE A 196 -5.22 -3.02 -6.32
C ILE A 196 -4.95 -4.47 -6.77
N CYS A 197 -5.69 -4.97 -7.76
CA CYS A 197 -5.50 -6.32 -8.27
C CYS A 197 -4.09 -6.52 -8.85
N GLU A 198 -3.57 -5.53 -9.58
CA GLU A 198 -2.21 -5.56 -10.12
C GLU A 198 -1.13 -5.62 -9.03
N ASP A 199 -1.32 -4.91 -7.90
CA ASP A 199 -0.42 -5.00 -6.76
C ASP A 199 -0.41 -6.40 -6.13
N TYR A 200 -1.56 -7.10 -6.08
CA TYR A 200 -1.63 -8.48 -5.61
C TYR A 200 -1.07 -9.49 -6.63
N ARG A 201 -1.24 -9.25 -7.95
CA ARG A 201 -0.60 -10.05 -9.01
C ARG A 201 0.92 -9.93 -8.95
N ALA A 202 1.43 -8.72 -8.78
CA ALA A 202 2.86 -8.48 -8.60
C ALA A 202 3.39 -9.23 -7.36
N ALA A 203 2.66 -9.21 -6.25
CA ALA A 203 3.04 -9.92 -5.03
C ALA A 203 3.10 -11.45 -5.22
N ALA A 204 2.17 -12.01 -6.01
CA ALA A 204 2.12 -13.46 -6.27
C ALA A 204 3.05 -13.91 -7.41
N SER A 205 3.82 -13.02 -8.02
CA SER A 205 4.67 -13.31 -9.17
C SER A 205 6.04 -12.64 -9.06
N ILE A 206 6.21 -11.44 -9.59
CA ILE A 206 7.50 -10.76 -9.72
C ILE A 206 8.14 -10.44 -8.36
N ASP A 207 7.35 -10.07 -7.34
CA ASP A 207 7.90 -9.79 -6.01
C ASP A 207 8.56 -11.03 -5.40
N LEU A 208 8.03 -12.24 -5.65
CA LEU A 208 8.64 -13.49 -5.18
C LEU A 208 9.97 -13.76 -5.87
N ILE A 209 10.09 -13.40 -7.15
CA ILE A 209 11.34 -13.52 -7.91
C ILE A 209 12.37 -12.53 -7.37
N ASP A 210 11.94 -11.28 -7.18
CA ASP A 210 12.79 -10.21 -6.68
C ASP A 210 13.28 -10.48 -5.24
N ASP A 211 12.41 -11.06 -4.38
CA ASP A 211 12.78 -11.41 -3.00
C ASP A 211 13.77 -12.59 -2.97
N LYS A 212 13.56 -13.63 -3.79
CA LYS A 212 14.50 -14.77 -3.88
C LYS A 212 15.89 -14.35 -4.34
N ASN A 213 15.97 -13.40 -5.28
CA ASN A 213 17.24 -12.91 -5.80
C ASN A 213 18.05 -12.10 -4.78
N LEU A 214 17.45 -11.65 -3.66
CA LEU A 214 18.17 -10.97 -2.58
C LEU A 214 18.97 -11.92 -1.67
N PHE A 215 18.63 -13.21 -1.68
CA PHE A 215 19.24 -14.22 -0.82
C PHE A 215 20.24 -15.12 -1.57
N LEU A 216 20.49 -14.82 -2.86
CA LEU A 216 21.52 -15.45 -3.69
C LEU A 216 22.75 -14.55 -3.81
#